data_5862fab87dc971ef617314bdfa97d8fa
#
_entry.id   5862fab87dc971ef617314bdfa97d8fa
#
_cell.length_a   1.000
_cell.length_b   1.000
_cell.length_c   1.000
_cell.angle_alpha   90.00
_cell.angle_beta   90.00
_cell.angle_gamma   90.00
#
_symmetry.space_group_name_H-M   'P 1'
#
loop_
_entity.id
_entity.type
_entity.pdbx_description
1 polymer ?
#
loop_
_entity_poly.entity_id
_entity_poly.type
_entity_poly.pdbx_seq_one_letter_code
_entity_poly.pdbx_strand_id
1 'polypeptide(L)'
;MILTTLNDSERYEALHPLFKALFHYVKTHDLLNEPTGRIEIDGDRLFINNSLATAVAKEDQVLEMHRRYIDVHILLEGSETVGWKPLAEIKNITKDYDAEGDYMLSDDTPTAYVDMKPGNVLIVWPEDPHAPVIGNGEIRKLIGKVLIE
;
A
#
# COMPACT_ATOMS: atom_id res chain seq x y z
N MET A 1 0.70 11.15 -0.45
CA MET A 1 1.34 10.02 -1.16
C MET A 1 2.81 10.32 -1.41
N ILE A 2 3.68 9.34 -1.17
CA ILE A 2 5.11 9.43 -1.46
C ILE A 2 5.52 8.20 -2.28
N LEU A 3 6.12 8.42 -3.44
CA LEU A 3 6.73 7.38 -4.26
C LEU A 3 8.25 7.49 -4.15
N THR A 4 8.90 6.41 -3.72
CA THR A 4 10.35 6.35 -3.52
C THR A 4 10.88 4.95 -3.78
N THR A 5 12.08 4.66 -3.34
CA THR A 5 12.69 3.32 -3.43
C THR A 5 13.07 2.81 -2.05
N LEU A 6 13.19 1.49 -1.93
CA LEU A 6 13.63 0.88 -0.67
C LEU A 6 15.06 1.34 -0.30
N ASN A 7 15.91 1.60 -1.29
CA ASN A 7 17.25 2.12 -1.05
C ASN A 7 17.26 3.51 -0.44
N ASP A 8 16.24 4.33 -0.72
CA ASP A 8 16.14 5.70 -0.22
C ASP A 8 15.24 5.80 1.02
N SER A 9 14.75 4.69 1.54
CA SER A 9 13.76 4.66 2.63
C SER A 9 14.21 5.36 3.92
N GLU A 10 15.51 5.42 4.19
CA GLU A 10 16.04 6.11 5.37
C GLU A 10 15.64 7.58 5.44
N ARG A 11 15.46 8.24 4.30
CA ARG A 11 15.04 9.65 4.25
C ARG A 11 13.64 9.86 4.80
N TYR A 12 12.84 8.82 4.86
CA TYR A 12 11.42 8.89 5.23
C TYR A 12 11.14 8.29 6.61
N GLU A 13 12.14 7.72 7.27
CA GLU A 13 11.97 7.09 8.59
C GLU A 13 11.48 8.05 9.66
N ALA A 14 11.84 9.34 9.56
CA ALA A 14 11.41 10.36 10.52
C ALA A 14 9.91 10.73 10.41
N LEU A 15 9.22 10.33 9.35
CA LEU A 15 7.81 10.67 9.14
C LEU A 15 6.86 9.92 10.08
N HIS A 16 7.27 8.78 10.60
CA HIS A 16 6.49 8.02 11.57
C HIS A 16 7.41 7.15 12.45
N PRO A 17 7.14 7.05 13.77
CA PRO A 17 8.00 6.29 14.69
C PRO A 17 8.22 4.82 14.31
N LEU A 18 7.27 4.19 13.61
CA LEU A 18 7.35 2.78 13.23
C LEU A 18 8.00 2.52 11.87
N PHE A 19 8.25 3.55 11.06
CA PHE A 19 8.82 3.38 9.71
C PHE A 19 10.21 2.76 9.74
N LYS A 20 11.05 3.16 10.68
CA LYS A 20 12.40 2.59 10.79
C LYS A 20 12.36 1.06 11.00
N ALA A 21 11.49 0.58 11.89
CA ALA A 21 11.33 -0.85 12.15
C ALA A 21 10.80 -1.59 10.91
N LEU A 22 9.84 -1.01 10.20
CA LEU A 22 9.30 -1.58 8.96
C LEU A 22 10.38 -1.76 7.90
N PHE A 23 11.07 -0.68 7.56
CA PHE A 23 12.09 -0.71 6.51
C PHE A 23 13.28 -1.58 6.88
N HIS A 24 13.70 -1.58 8.15
CA HIS A 24 14.74 -2.48 8.62
C HIS A 24 14.34 -3.94 8.44
N TYR A 25 13.12 -4.31 8.82
CA TYR A 25 12.62 -5.68 8.64
C TYR A 25 12.64 -6.10 7.17
N VAL A 26 12.10 -5.28 6.29
CA VAL A 26 12.05 -5.58 4.84
C VAL A 26 13.44 -5.74 4.25
N LYS A 27 14.40 -4.91 4.64
CA LYS A 27 15.78 -4.96 4.13
C LYS A 27 16.59 -6.13 4.65
N THR A 28 16.20 -6.73 5.78
CA THR A 28 16.96 -7.80 6.44
C THR A 28 16.33 -9.19 6.28
N HIS A 29 15.21 -9.30 5.56
CA HIS A 29 14.51 -10.55 5.30
C HIS A 29 14.25 -10.73 3.80
N ASP A 30 14.41 -11.95 3.31
CA ASP A 30 14.11 -12.30 1.92
C ASP A 30 12.61 -12.66 1.79
N LEU A 31 11.76 -11.64 1.77
CA LEU A 31 10.31 -11.82 1.79
C LEU A 31 9.74 -12.35 0.47
N LEU A 32 10.48 -12.23 -0.64
CA LEU A 32 10.07 -12.82 -1.91
C LEU A 32 10.05 -14.36 -1.84
N ASN A 33 10.97 -14.96 -1.08
CA ASN A 33 11.09 -16.39 -0.92
C ASN A 33 10.38 -16.94 0.33
N GLU A 34 9.75 -16.07 1.12
CA GLU A 34 8.91 -16.49 2.25
C GLU A 34 7.46 -16.73 1.80
N PRO A 35 6.70 -17.59 2.52
CA PRO A 35 5.28 -17.79 2.24
C PRO A 35 4.49 -16.49 2.35
N THR A 36 3.43 -16.37 1.54
CA THR A 36 2.46 -15.26 1.68
C THR A 36 1.73 -15.37 3.01
N GLY A 37 1.30 -14.22 3.51
CA GLY A 37 0.54 -14.13 4.76
C GLY A 37 0.93 -12.91 5.58
N ARG A 38 0.35 -12.81 6.75
CA ARG A 38 0.59 -11.72 7.70
C ARG A 38 1.88 -11.99 8.49
N ILE A 39 2.73 -10.98 8.55
CA ILE A 39 3.96 -10.97 9.36
C ILE A 39 3.83 -9.87 10.39
N GLU A 40 3.77 -10.22 11.66
CA GLU A 40 3.71 -9.24 12.75
C GLU A 40 5.12 -8.80 13.15
N ILE A 41 5.34 -7.48 13.17
CA ILE A 41 6.56 -6.86 13.69
C ILE A 41 6.30 -6.33 15.09
N ASP A 42 5.15 -5.66 15.30
CA ASP A 42 4.69 -5.13 16.58
C ASP A 42 3.16 -5.29 16.68
N GLY A 43 2.69 -6.54 16.76
CA GLY A 43 1.27 -6.87 16.87
C GLY A 43 0.42 -6.18 15.80
N ASP A 44 -0.66 -5.51 16.24
CA ASP A 44 -1.54 -4.74 15.36
C ASP A 44 -1.03 -3.31 15.10
N ARG A 45 0.04 -2.88 15.76
CA ARG A 45 0.62 -1.55 15.52
C ARG A 45 1.46 -1.50 14.24
N LEU A 46 2.13 -2.62 13.95
CA LEU A 46 2.98 -2.73 12.76
C LEU A 46 3.01 -4.19 12.28
N PHE A 47 2.49 -4.42 11.10
CA PHE A 47 2.55 -5.72 10.46
C PHE A 47 2.68 -5.57 8.94
N ILE A 48 3.06 -6.65 8.26
CA ILE A 48 3.18 -6.70 6.82
C ILE A 48 2.23 -7.77 6.29
N ASN A 49 1.48 -7.44 5.26
CA ASN A 49 0.80 -8.41 4.43
C ASN A 49 1.71 -8.75 3.24
N ASN A 50 2.28 -9.94 3.24
CA ASN A 50 3.06 -10.47 2.14
C ASN A 50 2.10 -11.16 1.17
N SER A 51 1.93 -10.58 -0.02
CA SER A 51 0.83 -10.92 -0.92
C SER A 51 1.30 -11.34 -2.30
N LEU A 52 0.56 -12.29 -2.89
CA LEU A 52 0.59 -12.59 -4.31
C LEU A 52 -0.78 -12.20 -4.87
N ALA A 53 -0.82 -11.21 -5.75
CA ALA A 53 -2.04 -10.72 -6.34
C ALA A 53 -2.06 -10.93 -7.85
N THR A 54 -3.24 -11.14 -8.42
CA THR A 54 -3.45 -11.11 -9.87
C THR A 54 -3.87 -9.69 -10.25
N ALA A 55 -3.12 -9.07 -11.15
CA ALA A 55 -3.42 -7.73 -11.61
C ALA A 55 -4.78 -7.63 -12.28
N VAL A 56 -5.42 -6.49 -12.13
CA VAL A 56 -6.70 -6.17 -12.76
C VAL A 56 -6.55 -5.02 -13.73
N ALA A 57 -7.48 -4.91 -14.67
CA ALA A 57 -7.52 -3.79 -15.60
C ALA A 57 -7.85 -2.49 -14.84
N LYS A 58 -7.36 -1.38 -15.36
CA LYS A 58 -7.59 -0.04 -14.78
C LYS A 58 -9.08 0.26 -14.57
N GLU A 59 -9.91 -0.15 -15.51
CA GLU A 59 -11.37 0.07 -15.51
C GLU A 59 -12.10 -0.76 -14.43
N ASP A 60 -11.48 -1.84 -14.00
CA ASP A 60 -12.09 -2.78 -13.06
C ASP A 60 -11.64 -2.53 -11.61
N GLN A 61 -10.70 -1.60 -11.39
CA GLN A 61 -10.23 -1.29 -10.05
C GLN A 61 -10.96 -0.08 -9.45
N VAL A 62 -11.11 -0.12 -8.14
CA VAL A 62 -11.74 0.96 -7.36
C VAL A 62 -10.74 1.57 -6.40
N LEU A 63 -11.03 2.79 -5.95
CA LEU A 63 -10.25 3.46 -4.92
C LEU A 63 -10.62 2.89 -3.55
N GLU A 64 -9.62 2.55 -2.77
CA GLU A 64 -9.77 2.19 -1.36
C GLU A 64 -9.17 3.26 -0.46
N MET A 65 -9.74 3.41 0.73
CA MET A 65 -9.36 4.40 1.73
C MET A 65 -9.35 3.77 3.10
N HIS A 66 -8.41 4.19 3.93
CA HIS A 66 -8.25 3.71 5.31
C HIS A 66 -8.39 4.88 6.28
N ARG A 67 -8.60 4.61 7.57
CA ARG A 67 -8.66 5.63 8.61
C ARG A 67 -7.63 5.46 9.71
N ARG A 68 -7.25 4.20 10.00
CA ARG A 68 -6.37 3.87 11.12
C ARG A 68 -4.93 3.61 10.73
N TYR A 69 -4.70 3.20 9.49
CA TYR A 69 -3.38 2.77 9.03
C TYR A 69 -2.85 3.61 7.88
N ILE A 70 -1.54 3.79 7.89
CA ILE A 70 -0.76 4.18 6.72
C ILE A 70 -0.40 2.87 6.01
N ASP A 71 -0.63 2.81 4.70
CA ASP A 71 -0.21 1.69 3.88
C ASP A 71 1.12 1.99 3.20
N VAL A 72 2.08 1.09 3.37
CA VAL A 72 3.38 1.16 2.72
C VAL A 72 3.48 0.01 1.73
N HIS A 73 3.21 0.30 0.45
CA HIS A 73 3.30 -0.67 -0.63
C HIS A 73 4.74 -0.81 -1.09
N ILE A 74 5.24 -2.04 -1.14
CA ILE A 74 6.60 -2.35 -1.62
C ILE A 74 6.47 -3.46 -2.65
N LEU A 75 6.88 -3.19 -3.88
CA LEU A 75 6.83 -4.18 -4.96
C LEU A 75 8.08 -5.06 -4.89
N LEU A 76 7.86 -6.37 -4.88
CA LEU A 76 8.92 -7.37 -4.89
C LEU A 76 9.17 -7.94 -6.28
N GLU A 77 8.10 -8.26 -7.02
CA GLU A 77 8.20 -8.86 -8.36
C GLU A 77 6.98 -8.50 -9.20
N GLY A 78 7.16 -8.38 -10.49
CA GLY A 78 6.14 -7.95 -11.43
C GLY A 78 6.17 -6.44 -11.68
N SER A 79 5.05 -5.90 -12.14
CA SER A 79 4.84 -4.46 -12.31
C SER A 79 3.44 -4.10 -11.84
N GLU A 80 3.31 -2.95 -11.24
CA GLU A 80 2.02 -2.49 -10.69
C GLU A 80 1.83 -1.02 -11.00
N THR A 81 0.63 -0.66 -11.45
CA THR A 81 0.17 0.72 -11.52
C THR A 81 -0.79 0.97 -10.36
N VAL A 82 -0.65 2.10 -9.68
CA VAL A 82 -1.54 2.50 -8.59
C VAL A 82 -2.19 3.83 -8.95
N GLY A 83 -3.52 3.86 -8.95
CA GLY A 83 -4.29 5.09 -9.11
C GLY A 83 -4.39 5.83 -7.78
N TRP A 84 -4.53 7.15 -7.85
CA TRP A 84 -4.62 8.03 -6.68
C TRP A 84 -5.61 9.17 -6.94
N LYS A 85 -6.30 9.56 -5.87
CA LYS A 85 -7.16 10.74 -5.86
C LYS A 85 -7.17 11.33 -4.45
N PRO A 86 -7.13 12.65 -4.27
CA PRO A 86 -7.22 13.24 -2.93
C PRO A 86 -8.56 12.91 -2.27
N LEU A 87 -8.55 12.60 -0.97
CA LEU A 87 -9.78 12.30 -0.22
C LEU A 87 -10.80 13.44 -0.32
N ALA A 88 -10.34 14.69 -0.27
CA ALA A 88 -11.22 15.86 -0.38
C ALA A 88 -11.98 15.95 -1.71
N GLU A 89 -11.52 15.26 -2.75
CA GLU A 89 -12.15 15.27 -4.08
C GLU A 89 -13.03 14.05 -4.34
N ILE A 90 -13.13 13.11 -3.41
CA ILE A 90 -14.00 11.95 -3.53
C ILE A 90 -15.47 12.38 -3.49
N LYS A 91 -16.24 11.91 -4.46
CA LYS A 91 -17.66 12.28 -4.63
C LYS A 91 -18.60 11.10 -4.44
N ASN A 92 -18.20 9.90 -4.84
CA ASN A 92 -19.08 8.75 -4.86
C ASN A 92 -18.52 7.60 -4.02
N ILE A 93 -19.09 7.37 -2.83
CA ILE A 93 -18.75 6.23 -1.97
C ILE A 93 -19.66 5.07 -2.37
N THR A 94 -19.06 3.94 -2.76
CA THR A 94 -19.76 2.72 -3.15
C THR A 94 -19.86 1.71 -2.01
N LYS A 95 -18.96 1.80 -1.05
CA LYS A 95 -19.01 1.02 0.20
C LYS A 95 -18.63 1.93 1.36
N ASP A 96 -19.55 2.03 2.33
CA ASP A 96 -19.30 2.77 3.56
C ASP A 96 -18.17 2.16 4.37
N TYR A 97 -17.59 2.96 5.26
CA TYR A 97 -16.47 2.54 6.07
C TYR A 97 -16.78 1.32 6.94
N ASP A 98 -16.00 0.28 6.72
CA ASP A 98 -15.97 -0.93 7.52
C ASP A 98 -14.89 -0.78 8.60
N ALA A 99 -15.31 -0.65 9.85
CA ALA A 99 -14.38 -0.42 10.97
C ALA A 99 -13.55 -1.66 11.30
N GLU A 100 -14.04 -2.86 11.03
CA GLU A 100 -13.29 -4.10 11.25
C GLU A 100 -12.16 -4.26 10.24
N GLY A 101 -12.47 -4.06 8.96
CA GLY A 101 -11.49 -4.14 7.89
C GLY A 101 -10.67 -2.86 7.68
N ASP A 102 -11.05 -1.75 8.31
CA ASP A 102 -10.45 -0.42 8.11
C ASP A 102 -10.40 0.01 6.65
N TYR A 103 -11.52 -0.07 5.96
CA TYR A 103 -11.57 0.39 4.57
C TYR A 103 -12.94 0.91 4.17
N MET A 104 -12.96 1.78 3.17
CA MET A 104 -14.13 2.15 2.40
C MET A 104 -13.75 2.28 0.93
N LEU A 105 -14.73 2.22 0.04
CA LEU A 105 -14.48 2.18 -1.40
C LEU A 105 -15.20 3.32 -2.14
N SER A 106 -14.59 3.74 -3.24
CA SER A 106 -15.15 4.70 -4.19
C SER A 106 -14.88 4.22 -5.62
N ASP A 107 -15.86 4.42 -6.50
CA ASP A 107 -15.69 4.18 -7.94
C ASP A 107 -15.33 5.45 -8.73
N ASP A 108 -14.96 6.52 -8.04
CA ASP A 108 -14.44 7.71 -8.69
C ASP A 108 -13.21 7.35 -9.54
N THR A 109 -13.05 8.07 -10.63
CA THR A 109 -11.85 7.93 -11.47
C THR A 109 -10.64 8.55 -10.78
N PRO A 110 -9.52 7.84 -10.63
CA PRO A 110 -8.28 8.43 -10.16
C PRO A 110 -7.85 9.64 -11.00
N THR A 111 -7.21 10.60 -10.36
CA THR A 111 -6.68 11.81 -11.03
C THR A 111 -5.21 11.67 -11.40
N ALA A 112 -4.50 10.73 -10.80
CA ALA A 112 -3.11 10.42 -11.11
C ALA A 112 -2.86 8.92 -11.03
N TYR A 113 -1.86 8.45 -11.75
CA TYR A 113 -1.39 7.07 -11.71
C TYR A 113 0.12 7.05 -11.57
N VAL A 114 0.63 6.13 -10.78
CA VAL A 114 2.07 5.89 -10.64
C VAL A 114 2.38 4.44 -11.02
N ASP A 115 3.48 4.26 -11.74
CA ASP A 115 3.98 2.94 -12.11
C ASP A 115 5.07 2.52 -11.14
N MET A 116 4.94 1.32 -10.58
CA MET A 116 5.90 0.74 -9.65
C MET A 116 6.66 -0.40 -10.31
N LYS A 117 7.94 -0.47 -10.00
CA LYS A 117 8.86 -1.56 -10.35
C LYS A 117 9.40 -2.20 -9.07
N PRO A 118 9.97 -3.42 -9.15
CA PRO A 118 10.58 -4.06 -7.98
C PRO A 118 11.56 -3.13 -7.26
N GLY A 119 11.41 -3.02 -5.93
CA GLY A 119 12.17 -2.11 -5.09
C GLY A 119 11.55 -0.73 -4.90
N ASN A 120 10.48 -0.39 -5.62
CA ASN A 120 9.75 0.86 -5.39
C ASN A 120 8.87 0.76 -4.14
N VAL A 121 8.71 1.90 -3.48
CA VAL A 121 7.91 2.07 -2.26
C VAL A 121 6.90 3.17 -2.48
N LEU A 122 5.64 2.90 -2.20
CA LEU A 122 4.57 3.87 -2.24
C LEU A 122 3.95 3.98 -0.84
N ILE A 123 4.02 5.16 -0.24
CA ILE A 123 3.44 5.43 1.07
C ILE A 123 2.16 6.23 0.87
N VAL A 124 1.04 5.71 1.39
CA VAL A 124 -0.28 6.36 1.32
C VAL A 124 -0.87 6.48 2.71
N TRP A 125 -1.36 7.68 3.02
CA TRP A 125 -2.03 8.03 4.27
C TRP A 125 -3.56 7.93 4.10
N PRO A 126 -4.35 8.08 5.17
CA PRO A 126 -5.82 8.11 5.06
C PRO A 126 -6.36 9.14 4.07
N GLU A 127 -5.67 10.25 3.87
CA GLU A 127 -6.03 11.27 2.89
C GLU A 127 -5.66 10.93 1.44
N ASP A 128 -5.11 9.75 1.21
CA ASP A 128 -4.66 9.25 -0.09
C ASP A 128 -5.47 8.03 -0.56
N PRO A 129 -6.73 8.19 -1.01
CA PRO A 129 -7.44 7.14 -1.71
C PRO A 129 -6.62 6.58 -2.87
N HIS A 130 -6.54 5.26 -2.97
CA HIS A 130 -5.68 4.62 -3.97
C HIS A 130 -6.31 3.36 -4.56
N ALA A 131 -6.01 3.12 -5.83
CA ALA A 131 -6.47 1.97 -6.61
C ALA A 131 -5.26 1.10 -6.97
N PRO A 132 -4.93 0.10 -6.13
CA PRO A 132 -3.73 -0.73 -6.32
C PRO A 132 -3.97 -1.89 -7.29
N VAL A 133 -2.91 -2.63 -7.59
CA VAL A 133 -2.97 -3.92 -8.31
C VAL A 133 -3.46 -3.78 -9.76
N ILE A 134 -3.22 -2.62 -10.36
CA ILE A 134 -3.53 -2.41 -11.79
C ILE A 134 -2.35 -2.88 -12.63
N GLY A 135 -2.62 -3.63 -13.69
CA GLY A 135 -1.60 -4.10 -14.63
C GLY A 135 -1.95 -5.40 -15.30
N ASN A 136 -0.94 -6.22 -15.54
CA ASN A 136 -1.08 -7.54 -16.16
C ASN A 136 -0.24 -8.56 -15.38
N GLY A 137 -0.77 -9.77 -15.26
CA GLY A 137 -0.06 -10.88 -14.64
C GLY A 137 -0.06 -10.86 -13.13
N GLU A 138 0.90 -11.55 -12.53
CA GLU A 138 1.01 -11.67 -11.08
C GLU A 138 1.91 -10.59 -10.50
N ILE A 139 1.56 -10.13 -9.31
CA ILE A 139 2.25 -9.11 -8.55
C ILE A 139 2.60 -9.68 -7.17
N ARG A 140 3.91 -9.78 -6.86
CA ARG A 140 4.38 -10.06 -5.50
C ARG A 140 4.67 -8.75 -4.83
N LYS A 141 3.99 -8.48 -3.74
CA LYS A 141 4.12 -7.20 -3.03
C LYS A 141 3.96 -7.37 -1.53
N LEU A 142 4.51 -6.41 -0.83
CA LEU A 142 4.29 -6.21 0.59
C LEU A 142 3.39 -4.99 0.78
N ILE A 143 2.50 -5.08 1.76
CA ILE A 143 1.77 -3.92 2.26
C ILE A 143 2.08 -3.82 3.75
N GLY A 144 2.95 -2.89 4.12
CA GLY A 144 3.21 -2.55 5.51
C GLY A 144 2.01 -1.77 6.05
N LYS A 145 1.41 -2.28 7.12
CA LYS A 145 0.29 -1.63 7.82
C LYS A 145 0.84 -0.96 9.06
N VAL A 146 0.86 0.36 9.07
CA VAL A 146 1.44 1.18 10.13
C VAL A 146 0.34 1.95 10.83
N LEU A 147 0.06 1.61 12.09
CA LEU A 147 -0.96 2.29 12.88
C LEU A 147 -0.56 3.76 13.09
N ILE A 148 -1.47 4.68 12.81
CA ILE A 148 -1.18 6.13 12.79
C ILE A 148 -0.80 6.67 14.17
N GLU A 149 -1.36 6.13 15.21
CA GLU A 149 -1.13 6.60 16.59
C GLU A 149 0.26 6.24 17.12
#